data_f17c25920baae1b155e9e803bae6afcf
#
_entry.id   f17c25920baae1b155e9e803bae6afcf
#
_cell.length_a   1.000
_cell.length_b   1.000
_cell.length_c   1.000
_cell.angle_alpha   90.00
_cell.angle_beta   90.00
_cell.angle_gamma   90.00
#
_symmetry.space_group_name_H-M   'P 1'
#
loop_
_entity.id
_entity.type
_entity.pdbx_description
1 polymer ?
#
loop_
_entity_poly.entity_id
_entity_poly.type
_entity_poly.pdbx_seq_one_letter_code
_entity_poly.pdbx_strand_id
1 'polypeptide(L)'
;MKNVYTALLFIFSYFASGQVVINELDSDTPSTDDKEFIELKSATPNFPLDGYVLVFFNGNATSTTANKSYYTIDLDGLTTDANGIILIGNSLVSPAPDKIFPDNSIQNGADGVGLYLANASDFPEDTLATTTNLVNALMYDTNDADATALMNLLGVTAQYNEGQNNLQTTQSVQRKTDGTYEAKDPTPGANNDGSGIIFNGITITTNNADKNEGDTFSITFTTQTNVSSDLTFNFTLNKASFTTADFTGNTTVLIPSGSNTFTTNITLVDDVLDEGDEVLQIKIGSIPSQYKRLNDNIEIRVIDNDFTVAPFGTPLNPTYGIVSSTAPAGYYASLEGLSGAALKQALQNIIANPAVVHAHNYGDIIEILKTADQNPKNSNEVWLMYVEQSRSKLEFQDTGINTGKWNREHIYPQSRGGFTDGTESIPDGINVWLPTDANDILAGHADAHHLRAEDGAENSLRSNKDYGLPGYNGPSGTMGSWKGDVARSVFYMA
;
A
#
# COMPACT_ATOMS: atom_id res chain seq x y z
N MET A 1 35.23 -56.34 40.14
CA MET A 1 34.45 -55.04 40.05
C MET A 1 35.04 -54.26 38.94
N LYS A 2 34.30 -54.17 37.81
CA LYS A 2 34.70 -53.35 36.61
C LYS A 2 33.94 -52.07 36.70
N ASN A 3 34.64 -50.94 36.88
CA ASN A 3 34.02 -49.58 36.80
C ASN A 3 33.82 -49.21 35.36
N VAL A 4 32.56 -49.06 34.97
CA VAL A 4 32.16 -48.48 33.67
C VAL A 4 32.02 -46.99 33.91
N TYR A 5 32.90 -46.17 33.30
CA TYR A 5 32.76 -44.72 33.25
C TYR A 5 31.90 -44.37 32.01
N THR A 6 30.67 -43.89 32.27
CA THR A 6 29.82 -43.32 31.23
C THR A 6 30.28 -41.88 30.99
N ALA A 7 30.91 -41.62 29.86
CA ALA A 7 31.22 -40.27 29.43
C ALA A 7 29.95 -39.64 28.88
N LEU A 8 29.43 -38.62 29.57
CA LEU A 8 28.32 -37.80 29.09
C LEU A 8 28.87 -36.75 28.10
N LEU A 9 28.60 -36.93 26.80
CA LEU A 9 28.98 -35.98 25.76
C LEU A 9 27.95 -34.84 25.76
N PHE A 10 28.30 -33.70 26.34
CA PHE A 10 27.54 -32.47 26.18
C PHE A 10 27.81 -31.88 24.77
N ILE A 11 26.86 -32.06 23.87
CA ILE A 11 26.84 -31.32 22.61
C ILE A 11 26.38 -29.89 22.93
N PHE A 12 27.31 -28.97 23.07
CA PHE A 12 27.02 -27.54 23.04
C PHE A 12 26.70 -27.17 21.60
N SER A 13 25.41 -27.00 21.30
CA SER A 13 24.99 -26.29 20.08
C SER A 13 25.44 -24.83 20.25
N TYR A 14 26.55 -24.47 19.67
CA TYR A 14 26.86 -23.06 19.43
C TYR A 14 25.84 -22.54 18.41
N PHE A 15 24.83 -21.84 18.87
CA PHE A 15 24.09 -20.95 17.99
C PHE A 15 25.06 -19.83 17.62
N ALA A 16 25.54 -19.84 16.39
CA ALA A 16 26.30 -18.73 15.84
C ALA A 16 25.34 -17.54 15.71
N SER A 17 25.34 -16.65 16.68
CA SER A 17 24.73 -15.33 16.55
C SER A 17 25.45 -14.61 15.42
N GLY A 18 24.72 -14.16 14.40
CA GLY A 18 25.28 -13.47 13.24
C GLY A 18 25.13 -14.21 11.92
N GLN A 19 24.20 -15.16 11.81
CA GLN A 19 23.98 -15.92 10.58
C GLN A 19 23.34 -15.09 9.47
N VAL A 20 22.60 -14.01 9.82
CA VAL A 20 21.97 -13.05 8.89
C VAL A 20 22.28 -11.63 9.34
N VAL A 21 22.62 -10.76 8.40
CA VAL A 21 22.92 -9.35 8.66
C VAL A 21 22.23 -8.47 7.64
N ILE A 22 22.00 -7.20 7.99
CA ILE A 22 21.59 -6.15 7.04
C ILE A 22 22.81 -5.88 6.15
N ASN A 23 22.64 -6.03 4.85
CA ASN A 23 23.73 -5.94 3.88
C ASN A 23 23.76 -4.61 3.14
N GLU A 24 22.58 -4.10 2.78
CA GLU A 24 22.44 -2.86 2.05
C GLU A 24 21.08 -2.23 2.36
N LEU A 25 21.02 -0.90 2.36
CA LEU A 25 19.81 -0.11 2.51
C LEU A 25 19.89 1.11 1.59
N ASP A 26 18.82 1.35 0.83
CA ASP A 26 18.58 2.55 0.03
C ASP A 26 17.27 3.17 0.53
N SER A 27 17.35 4.35 1.14
CA SER A 27 16.21 5.00 1.79
C SER A 27 15.70 6.22 1.04
N ASP A 28 16.52 6.81 0.14
CA ASP A 28 16.19 8.06 -0.55
C ASP A 28 16.45 7.90 -2.06
N THR A 29 15.40 7.82 -2.85
CA THR A 29 15.48 7.61 -4.30
C THR A 29 14.99 8.83 -5.08
N PRO A 30 15.37 9.01 -6.37
CA PRO A 30 15.02 10.23 -7.09
C PRO A 30 13.51 10.45 -7.22
N SER A 31 13.03 11.64 -6.89
CA SER A 31 11.64 12.08 -7.03
C SER A 31 10.72 11.54 -5.93
N THR A 32 9.90 10.54 -6.22
CA THR A 32 9.12 9.77 -5.24
C THR A 32 9.95 8.56 -4.88
N ASP A 33 10.03 8.22 -3.59
CA ASP A 33 10.78 7.05 -3.13
C ASP A 33 10.02 5.76 -3.53
N ASP A 34 10.18 5.37 -4.81
CA ASP A 34 9.53 4.22 -5.43
C ASP A 34 10.50 3.06 -5.74
N LYS A 35 11.77 3.20 -5.30
CA LYS A 35 12.84 2.21 -5.44
C LYS A 35 13.63 1.96 -4.18
N GLU A 36 13.06 2.29 -3.02
CA GLU A 36 13.64 1.96 -1.73
C GLU A 36 13.80 0.45 -1.58
N PHE A 37 14.90 0.02 -0.96
CA PHE A 37 15.08 -1.39 -0.64
C PHE A 37 15.96 -1.61 0.60
N ILE A 38 15.79 -2.78 1.19
CA ILE A 38 16.69 -3.35 2.18
C ILE A 38 17.10 -4.74 1.74
N GLU A 39 18.36 -5.05 1.89
CA GLU A 39 18.92 -6.34 1.56
C GLU A 39 19.50 -7.01 2.80
N LEU A 40 19.19 -8.29 2.98
CA LEU A 40 19.82 -9.11 4.01
C LEU A 40 20.79 -10.10 3.39
N LYS A 41 21.85 -10.41 4.13
CA LYS A 41 22.87 -11.38 3.76
C LYS A 41 22.98 -12.47 4.82
N SER A 42 22.82 -13.73 4.43
CA SER A 42 23.11 -14.88 5.26
C SER A 42 24.51 -15.43 5.02
N ALA A 43 25.09 -16.05 6.06
CA ALA A 43 26.39 -16.71 5.95
C ALA A 43 26.35 -17.98 5.09
N THR A 44 25.19 -18.58 4.92
CA THR A 44 24.96 -19.78 4.11
C THR A 44 23.92 -19.50 3.02
N PRO A 45 24.16 -19.96 1.76
CA PRO A 45 23.16 -19.87 0.70
C PRO A 45 21.84 -20.58 1.05
N ASN A 46 20.76 -20.08 0.47
CA ASN A 46 19.40 -20.65 0.61
C ASN A 46 19.00 -20.81 2.08
N PHE A 47 19.28 -19.81 2.90
CA PHE A 47 18.97 -19.80 4.33
C PHE A 47 17.51 -19.39 4.56
N PRO A 48 16.69 -20.19 5.27
CA PRO A 48 15.32 -19.83 5.61
C PRO A 48 15.29 -18.70 6.64
N LEU A 49 14.36 -17.78 6.49
CA LEU A 49 14.20 -16.61 7.35
C LEU A 49 12.99 -16.71 8.28
N ASP A 50 12.45 -17.93 8.46
CA ASP A 50 11.35 -18.15 9.40
C ASP A 50 11.73 -17.69 10.82
N GLY A 51 10.86 -16.93 11.45
CA GLY A 51 11.06 -16.33 12.76
C GLY A 51 11.94 -15.08 12.76
N TYR A 52 12.30 -14.53 11.61
CA TYR A 52 12.97 -13.23 11.52
C TYR A 52 11.97 -12.13 11.15
N VAL A 53 12.22 -10.94 11.69
CA VAL A 53 11.42 -9.74 11.42
C VAL A 53 12.33 -8.51 11.29
N LEU A 54 12.06 -7.65 10.31
CA LEU A 54 12.66 -6.32 10.19
C LEU A 54 11.74 -5.30 10.82
N VAL A 55 12.31 -4.41 11.63
CA VAL A 55 11.56 -3.34 12.31
C VAL A 55 12.27 -2.01 12.10
N PHE A 56 11.57 -1.03 11.54
CA PHE A 56 12.06 0.32 11.31
C PHE A 56 11.62 1.24 12.45
N PHE A 57 12.52 2.08 12.95
CA PHE A 57 12.34 2.94 14.11
C PHE A 57 12.63 4.39 13.77
N ASN A 58 11.76 5.29 14.20
CA ASN A 58 11.92 6.73 14.03
C ASN A 58 12.95 7.27 15.04
N GLY A 59 14.05 7.81 14.54
CA GLY A 59 15.11 8.41 15.37
C GLY A 59 14.95 9.91 15.64
N ASN A 60 13.91 10.56 15.06
CA ASN A 60 13.68 11.99 15.29
C ASN A 60 13.33 12.28 16.74
N ALA A 61 14.29 12.81 17.50
CA ALA A 61 14.18 13.07 18.93
C ALA A 61 13.06 14.07 19.31
N THR A 62 12.53 14.83 18.37
CA THR A 62 11.44 15.80 18.60
C THR A 62 10.06 15.22 18.27
N SER A 63 10.00 14.04 17.70
CA SER A 63 8.74 13.35 17.39
C SER A 63 8.11 12.76 18.65
N THR A 64 6.78 12.67 18.68
CA THR A 64 6.03 11.92 19.71
C THR A 64 6.25 10.41 19.59
N THR A 65 6.69 9.95 18.43
CA THR A 65 7.04 8.56 18.13
C THR A 65 8.56 8.31 18.15
N ALA A 66 9.33 9.21 18.77
CA ALA A 66 10.78 9.09 18.86
C ALA A 66 11.21 7.72 19.45
N ASN A 67 12.15 7.07 18.78
CA ASN A 67 12.71 5.74 19.12
C ASN A 67 11.71 4.58 19.08
N LYS A 68 10.56 4.76 18.43
CA LYS A 68 9.52 3.75 18.30
C LYS A 68 9.43 3.23 16.87
N SER A 69 8.90 2.01 16.75
CA SER A 69 8.66 1.37 15.44
C SER A 69 7.57 2.13 14.66
N TYR A 70 7.81 2.28 13.36
CA TYR A 70 6.81 2.82 12.43
C TYR A 70 6.48 1.84 11.29
N TYR A 71 7.36 0.86 11.04
CA TYR A 71 7.13 -0.14 10.01
C TYR A 71 7.76 -1.48 10.41
N THR A 72 7.06 -2.58 10.16
CA THR A 72 7.49 -3.93 10.52
C THR A 72 7.27 -4.86 9.33
N ILE A 73 8.29 -5.65 8.96
CA ILE A 73 8.24 -6.61 7.85
C ILE A 73 8.51 -8.01 8.38
N ASP A 74 7.51 -8.87 8.30
CA ASP A 74 7.61 -10.29 8.58
C ASP A 74 8.39 -11.00 7.47
N LEU A 75 9.36 -11.85 7.82
CA LEU A 75 10.21 -12.60 6.89
C LEU A 75 9.86 -14.09 6.82
N ASP A 76 8.81 -14.53 7.48
CA ASP A 76 8.38 -15.94 7.44
C ASP A 76 8.08 -16.40 6.02
N GLY A 77 8.50 -17.63 5.70
CA GLY A 77 8.36 -18.23 4.38
C GLY A 77 9.35 -17.72 3.32
N LEU A 78 10.22 -16.77 3.68
CA LEU A 78 11.25 -16.27 2.77
C LEU A 78 12.56 -17.05 2.95
N THR A 79 13.37 -17.04 1.88
CA THR A 79 14.66 -17.76 1.85
C THR A 79 15.66 -16.95 1.04
N THR A 80 16.88 -16.81 1.54
CA THR A 80 17.96 -16.16 0.78
C THR A 80 18.32 -16.96 -0.46
N ASP A 81 18.88 -16.31 -1.46
CA ASP A 81 19.28 -16.93 -2.73
C ASP A 81 20.61 -17.74 -2.63
N ALA A 82 21.14 -18.17 -3.77
CA ALA A 82 22.39 -18.93 -3.84
C ALA A 82 23.64 -18.09 -3.50
N ASN A 83 23.53 -16.78 -3.45
CA ASN A 83 24.54 -15.87 -2.89
C ASN A 83 24.33 -15.61 -1.39
N GLY A 84 23.27 -16.14 -0.79
CA GLY A 84 22.85 -15.85 0.57
C GLY A 84 22.14 -14.51 0.72
N ILE A 85 21.63 -13.94 -0.36
CA ILE A 85 20.99 -12.62 -0.40
C ILE A 85 19.49 -12.76 -0.49
N ILE A 86 18.76 -11.87 0.17
CA ILE A 86 17.35 -11.60 -0.09
C ILE A 86 17.13 -10.11 -0.22
N LEU A 87 16.41 -9.72 -1.25
CA LEU A 87 16.07 -8.35 -1.58
C LEU A 87 14.61 -8.07 -1.22
N ILE A 88 14.38 -7.03 -0.45
CA ILE A 88 13.06 -6.57 0.00
C ILE A 88 12.96 -5.10 -0.38
N GLY A 89 11.95 -4.69 -1.15
CA GLY A 89 11.91 -3.32 -1.68
C GLY A 89 10.60 -2.95 -2.35
N ASN A 90 10.56 -1.75 -2.90
CA ASN A 90 9.45 -1.28 -3.71
C ASN A 90 9.34 -2.06 -5.03
N SER A 91 8.18 -2.00 -5.67
CA SER A 91 7.89 -2.80 -6.87
C SER A 91 8.76 -2.48 -8.08
N LEU A 92 9.36 -1.28 -8.14
CA LEU A 92 10.22 -0.83 -9.24
C LEU A 92 11.71 -1.10 -9.01
N VAL A 93 12.10 -1.71 -7.91
CA VAL A 93 13.49 -2.15 -7.68
C VAL A 93 13.85 -3.26 -8.65
N SER A 94 15.08 -3.21 -9.19
CA SER A 94 15.60 -4.24 -10.11
C SER A 94 16.97 -4.77 -9.62
N PRO A 95 17.13 -6.10 -9.49
CA PRO A 95 16.16 -7.16 -9.77
C PRO A 95 14.90 -7.07 -8.91
N ALA A 96 13.82 -7.70 -9.36
CA ALA A 96 12.54 -7.67 -8.64
C ALA A 96 12.69 -8.22 -7.22
N PRO A 97 12.20 -7.51 -6.20
CA PRO A 97 12.31 -7.93 -4.82
C PRO A 97 11.60 -9.26 -4.53
N ASP A 98 12.14 -10.01 -3.60
CA ASP A 98 11.53 -11.25 -3.10
C ASP A 98 10.29 -10.97 -2.23
N LYS A 99 10.27 -9.80 -1.59
CA LYS A 99 9.11 -9.26 -0.87
C LYS A 99 8.97 -7.76 -1.19
N ILE A 100 7.74 -7.36 -1.52
CA ILE A 100 7.43 -5.97 -1.87
C ILE A 100 6.83 -5.26 -0.65
N PHE A 101 7.21 -4.00 -0.44
CA PHE A 101 6.55 -3.06 0.44
C PHE A 101 6.13 -1.79 -0.34
N PRO A 102 5.16 -1.00 0.18
CA PRO A 102 4.68 0.20 -0.48
C PRO A 102 5.79 1.25 -0.70
N ASP A 103 5.62 2.08 -1.72
CA ASP A 103 6.53 3.19 -1.98
C ASP A 103 6.56 4.19 -0.81
N ASN A 104 7.69 4.85 -0.60
CA ASN A 104 7.89 5.84 0.46
C ASN A 104 7.58 5.28 1.86
N SER A 105 8.04 4.04 2.12
CA SER A 105 7.85 3.35 3.41
C SER A 105 9.03 3.51 4.36
N ILE A 106 10.23 3.74 3.83
CA ILE A 106 11.44 3.96 4.63
C ILE A 106 11.63 5.48 4.81
N GLN A 107 11.70 5.95 6.05
CA GLN A 107 11.91 7.37 6.31
C GLN A 107 13.36 7.77 6.02
N ASN A 108 13.56 8.97 5.47
CA ASN A 108 14.87 9.47 5.01
C ASN A 108 15.69 10.17 6.12
N GLY A 109 15.13 10.34 7.31
CA GLY A 109 15.77 11.01 8.44
C GLY A 109 16.78 10.15 9.18
N ALA A 110 17.24 10.62 10.33
CA ALA A 110 18.11 9.85 11.22
C ALA A 110 17.30 8.73 11.89
N ASP A 111 17.25 7.59 11.26
CA ASP A 111 16.40 6.45 11.63
C ASP A 111 17.22 5.16 11.82
N GLY A 112 16.55 4.10 12.23
CA GLY A 112 17.20 2.83 12.43
C GLY A 112 16.34 1.65 12.01
N VAL A 113 17.00 0.58 11.54
CA VAL A 113 16.34 -0.71 11.28
C VAL A 113 17.00 -1.79 12.10
N GLY A 114 16.19 -2.62 12.76
CA GLY A 114 16.61 -3.80 13.51
C GLY A 114 16.12 -5.07 12.85
N LEU A 115 17.00 -6.06 12.74
CA LEU A 115 16.65 -7.44 12.40
C LEU A 115 16.54 -8.24 13.69
N TYR A 116 15.38 -8.80 13.96
CA TYR A 116 15.09 -9.53 15.20
C TYR A 116 14.75 -10.99 14.92
N LEU A 117 15.04 -11.84 15.89
CA LEU A 117 14.52 -13.22 15.94
C LEU A 117 13.25 -13.21 16.81
N ALA A 118 12.10 -12.93 16.19
CA ALA A 118 10.82 -12.66 16.82
C ALA A 118 9.67 -12.76 15.79
N ASN A 119 8.43 -12.56 16.23
CA ASN A 119 7.28 -12.44 15.32
C ASN A 119 6.98 -10.97 15.04
N ALA A 120 6.37 -10.68 13.89
CA ALA A 120 5.93 -9.31 13.55
C ALA A 120 4.95 -8.74 14.58
N SER A 121 4.09 -9.58 15.16
CA SER A 121 3.15 -9.20 16.23
C SER A 121 3.82 -8.76 17.53
N ASP A 122 5.10 -9.01 17.73
CA ASP A 122 5.85 -8.53 18.89
C ASP A 122 6.26 -7.06 18.76
N PHE A 123 6.12 -6.49 17.55
CA PHE A 123 6.47 -5.12 17.21
C PHE A 123 5.29 -4.40 16.53
N PRO A 124 4.15 -4.22 17.22
CA PRO A 124 3.13 -3.31 16.73
C PRO A 124 3.70 -1.90 16.59
N GLU A 125 3.06 -1.07 15.79
CA GLU A 125 3.43 0.35 15.65
C GLU A 125 3.58 1.01 17.05
N ASP A 126 4.49 1.96 17.17
CA ASP A 126 4.86 2.63 18.44
C ASP A 126 5.58 1.73 19.48
N THR A 127 6.09 0.57 19.10
CA THR A 127 6.94 -0.24 19.99
C THR A 127 8.33 0.39 20.15
N LEU A 128 8.77 0.58 21.40
CA LEU A 128 10.10 1.13 21.71
C LEU A 128 11.21 0.19 21.25
N ALA A 129 12.25 0.74 20.62
CA ALA A 129 13.42 -0.02 20.20
C ALA A 129 14.09 -0.75 21.39
N THR A 130 14.60 -1.95 21.16
CA THR A 130 15.21 -2.82 22.17
C THR A 130 16.30 -3.70 21.58
N THR A 131 17.24 -4.12 22.40
CA THR A 131 18.22 -5.16 22.04
C THR A 131 17.73 -6.58 22.32
N THR A 132 16.54 -6.77 22.90
CA THR A 132 16.00 -8.11 23.16
C THR A 132 15.73 -8.82 21.84
N ASN A 133 16.33 -10.01 21.64
CA ASN A 133 16.27 -10.79 20.40
C ASN A 133 16.81 -10.08 19.15
N LEU A 134 17.50 -8.95 19.30
CA LEU A 134 18.13 -8.24 18.19
C LEU A 134 19.31 -9.07 17.64
N VAL A 135 19.29 -9.33 16.34
CA VAL A 135 20.34 -10.07 15.61
C VAL A 135 21.34 -9.10 14.98
N ASN A 136 20.83 -8.05 14.36
CA ASN A 136 21.64 -7.00 13.70
C ASN A 136 20.84 -5.70 13.68
N ALA A 137 21.52 -4.56 13.61
CA ALA A 137 20.90 -3.26 13.44
C ALA A 137 21.77 -2.34 12.59
N LEU A 138 21.11 -1.46 11.84
CA LEU A 138 21.70 -0.38 11.06
C LEU A 138 21.03 0.93 11.43
N MET A 139 21.84 1.94 11.76
CA MET A 139 21.40 3.34 11.84
C MET A 139 21.83 4.07 10.58
N TYR A 140 20.93 4.81 9.98
CA TYR A 140 21.15 5.51 8.71
C TYR A 140 20.54 6.93 8.74
N ASP A 141 20.96 7.77 7.83
CA ASP A 141 20.42 9.12 7.62
C ASP A 141 20.76 9.65 6.21
N THR A 142 20.14 10.78 5.86
CA THR A 142 20.37 11.52 4.60
C THR A 142 20.87 12.95 4.87
N ASN A 143 21.96 13.11 5.64
CA ASN A 143 22.56 14.36 6.12
C ASN A 143 21.95 14.92 7.42
N ASP A 144 21.39 14.08 8.26
CA ASP A 144 20.83 14.44 9.56
C ASP A 144 21.84 14.24 10.70
N ALA A 145 21.55 14.83 11.86
CA ALA A 145 22.35 14.60 13.06
C ALA A 145 22.07 13.24 13.67
N ASP A 146 23.08 12.60 14.28
CA ASP A 146 22.98 11.28 14.88
C ASP A 146 21.82 11.16 15.89
N ALA A 147 20.97 10.17 15.70
CA ALA A 147 19.88 9.79 16.62
C ALA A 147 20.44 9.01 17.83
N THR A 148 21.25 9.66 18.66
CA THR A 148 22.01 9.02 19.74
C THR A 148 21.15 8.23 20.74
N ALA A 149 19.90 8.63 20.96
CA ALA A 149 18.98 7.92 21.85
C ALA A 149 18.58 6.56 21.25
N LEU A 150 18.23 6.53 19.96
CA LEU A 150 17.89 5.30 19.24
C LEU A 150 19.11 4.39 19.10
N MET A 151 20.27 4.95 18.79
CA MET A 151 21.55 4.20 18.76
C MET A 151 21.80 3.45 20.06
N ASN A 152 21.60 4.11 21.21
CA ASN A 152 21.76 3.49 22.52
C ASN A 152 20.76 2.34 22.77
N LEU A 153 19.51 2.51 22.33
CA LEU A 153 18.47 1.49 22.48
C LEU A 153 18.72 0.27 21.59
N LEU A 154 19.30 0.46 20.41
CA LEU A 154 19.70 -0.61 19.50
C LEU A 154 21.10 -1.17 19.78
N GLY A 155 21.85 -0.54 20.71
CA GLY A 155 23.19 -0.98 21.08
C GLY A 155 24.24 -0.81 19.98
N VAL A 156 24.05 0.15 19.07
CA VAL A 156 24.99 0.50 17.99
C VAL A 156 25.74 1.77 18.29
N THR A 157 26.93 1.93 17.70
CA THR A 157 27.84 3.06 18.00
C THR A 157 28.10 3.96 16.81
N ALA A 158 27.55 3.65 15.65
CA ALA A 158 27.69 4.44 14.42
C ALA A 158 26.35 4.56 13.71
N GLN A 159 26.09 5.74 13.15
CA GLN A 159 25.06 6.03 12.16
C GLN A 159 25.78 6.29 10.85
N TYR A 160 25.19 5.85 9.74
CA TYR A 160 25.80 5.91 8.42
C TYR A 160 24.98 6.83 7.53
N ASN A 161 25.63 7.84 6.99
CA ASN A 161 24.99 8.87 6.19
C ASN A 161 24.99 8.48 4.70
N GLU A 162 23.85 8.18 4.13
CA GLU A 162 23.65 7.92 2.71
C GLU A 162 24.02 9.16 1.87
N GLY A 163 23.74 10.36 2.42
CA GLY A 163 24.07 11.65 1.81
C GLY A 163 25.51 12.11 1.94
N GLN A 164 26.43 11.32 2.51
CA GLN A 164 27.81 11.75 2.77
C GLN A 164 28.58 12.24 1.53
N ASN A 165 28.19 11.80 0.32
CA ASN A 165 28.79 12.19 -0.96
C ASN A 165 27.96 13.24 -1.70
N ASN A 166 26.89 13.78 -1.09
CA ASN A 166 25.82 14.58 -1.72
C ASN A 166 25.12 13.85 -2.88
N LEU A 167 24.99 12.54 -2.77
CA LEU A 167 24.38 11.65 -3.76
C LEU A 167 23.32 10.73 -3.11
N GLN A 168 22.67 11.18 -2.03
CA GLN A 168 21.71 10.39 -1.26
C GLN A 168 20.59 9.75 -2.11
N THR A 169 20.17 10.40 -3.19
CA THR A 169 19.12 9.89 -4.07
C THR A 169 19.60 8.85 -5.09
N THR A 170 20.89 8.52 -5.10
CA THR A 170 21.51 7.61 -6.10
C THR A 170 22.53 6.66 -5.51
N GLN A 171 22.72 6.71 -4.20
CA GLN A 171 23.61 5.81 -3.46
C GLN A 171 22.82 5.12 -2.34
N SER A 172 23.31 3.97 -1.93
CA SER A 172 22.80 3.18 -0.81
C SER A 172 23.85 3.06 0.28
N VAL A 173 23.44 2.70 1.48
CA VAL A 173 24.32 2.36 2.61
C VAL A 173 24.67 0.88 2.55
N GLN A 174 25.92 0.55 2.20
CA GLN A 174 26.41 -0.82 1.95
C GLN A 174 27.36 -1.33 3.03
N ARG A 175 27.14 -2.57 3.46
CA ARG A 175 27.99 -3.23 4.46
C ARG A 175 29.32 -3.69 3.84
N LYS A 176 30.41 -3.34 4.54
CA LYS A 176 31.77 -3.79 4.21
C LYS A 176 32.12 -5.10 4.92
N THR A 177 33.24 -5.71 4.48
CA THR A 177 33.75 -6.95 5.08
C THR A 177 34.15 -6.82 6.54
N ASP A 178 34.51 -5.62 7.00
CA ASP A 178 34.84 -5.33 8.40
C ASP A 178 33.58 -5.10 9.29
N GLY A 179 32.39 -5.14 8.71
CA GLY A 179 31.11 -4.98 9.37
C GLY A 179 30.65 -3.52 9.54
N THR A 180 31.45 -2.55 9.10
CA THR A 180 31.00 -1.15 8.96
C THR A 180 30.30 -0.93 7.63
N TYR A 181 29.72 0.26 7.43
CA TYR A 181 29.00 0.58 6.18
C TYR A 181 29.62 1.80 5.49
N GLU A 182 29.32 1.96 4.22
CA GLU A 182 29.70 3.12 3.41
C GLU A 182 28.59 3.43 2.39
N ALA A 183 28.42 4.71 2.00
CA ALA A 183 27.54 5.09 0.91
C ALA A 183 28.24 4.86 -0.45
N LYS A 184 27.56 4.17 -1.35
CA LYS A 184 28.09 3.74 -2.66
C LYS A 184 26.93 3.48 -3.63
N ASP A 185 27.26 3.38 -4.93
CA ASP A 185 26.26 3.03 -5.95
C ASP A 185 25.58 1.70 -5.61
N PRO A 186 24.22 1.62 -5.68
CA PRO A 186 23.46 0.47 -5.23
C PRO A 186 23.80 -0.82 -5.95
N THR A 187 23.78 -1.93 -5.22
CA THR A 187 24.05 -3.28 -5.75
C THR A 187 22.92 -4.28 -5.44
N PRO A 188 21.63 -3.91 -5.61
CA PRO A 188 20.52 -4.73 -5.19
C PRO A 188 20.57 -6.14 -5.79
N GLY A 189 20.40 -7.16 -4.95
CA GLY A 189 20.43 -8.57 -5.34
C GLY A 189 21.80 -9.12 -5.71
N ALA A 190 22.90 -8.39 -5.43
CA ALA A 190 24.27 -8.82 -5.68
C ALA A 190 25.15 -8.60 -4.43
N ASN A 191 26.30 -9.24 -4.35
CA ASN A 191 27.26 -8.95 -3.29
C ASN A 191 27.86 -7.55 -3.48
N ASN A 192 27.95 -6.75 -2.44
CA ASN A 192 28.47 -5.37 -2.45
C ASN A 192 29.92 -5.26 -2.99
N ASP A 193 30.69 -6.35 -2.98
CA ASP A 193 32.05 -6.44 -3.51
C ASP A 193 32.10 -6.98 -4.95
N GLY A 194 30.95 -7.25 -5.58
CA GLY A 194 30.83 -7.80 -6.92
C GLY A 194 31.20 -9.27 -7.04
N SER A 195 31.44 -9.97 -5.95
CA SER A 195 31.71 -11.41 -5.92
C SER A 195 30.43 -12.25 -6.04
N GLY A 196 30.60 -13.57 -6.14
CA GLY A 196 29.50 -14.53 -6.10
C GLY A 196 28.98 -14.92 -7.49
N ILE A 197 27.75 -15.48 -7.49
CA ILE A 197 27.10 -15.96 -8.71
C ILE A 197 26.50 -14.78 -9.46
N ILE A 198 26.84 -14.67 -10.74
CA ILE A 198 26.17 -13.74 -11.67
C ILE A 198 24.96 -14.49 -12.25
N PHE A 199 23.77 -14.04 -11.88
CA PHE A 199 22.53 -14.62 -12.38
C PHE A 199 22.24 -14.13 -13.81
N ASN A 200 21.62 -15.00 -14.62
CA ASN A 200 21.08 -14.59 -15.92
C ASN A 200 19.69 -13.97 -15.69
N GLY A 201 19.60 -12.64 -15.80
CA GLY A 201 18.38 -11.90 -15.52
C GLY A 201 17.30 -12.12 -16.58
N ILE A 202 16.04 -12.27 -16.16
CA ILE A 202 14.85 -12.38 -17.01
C ILE A 202 14.08 -11.06 -16.95
N THR A 203 13.79 -10.47 -18.11
CA THR A 203 12.98 -9.25 -18.25
C THR A 203 11.67 -9.57 -18.94
N ILE A 204 10.56 -9.04 -18.40
CA ILE A 204 9.26 -9.03 -19.04
C ILE A 204 9.13 -7.73 -19.84
N THR A 205 8.72 -7.82 -21.09
CA THR A 205 8.36 -6.66 -21.91
C THR A 205 6.95 -6.85 -22.47
N THR A 206 6.11 -5.85 -22.25
CA THR A 206 4.74 -5.79 -22.78
C THR A 206 4.33 -4.34 -22.92
N ASN A 207 3.24 -4.09 -23.67
CA ASN A 207 2.56 -2.80 -23.65
C ASN A 207 1.60 -2.80 -22.44
N ASN A 208 1.96 -2.06 -21.39
CA ASN A 208 1.20 -1.95 -20.14
C ASN A 208 0.12 -0.86 -20.15
N ALA A 209 -0.20 -0.26 -21.32
CA ALA A 209 -1.39 0.60 -21.42
C ALA A 209 -2.66 -0.21 -21.16
N ASP A 210 -3.70 0.48 -20.69
CA ASP A 210 -5.01 -0.11 -20.45
C ASP A 210 -5.48 -0.93 -21.67
N LYS A 211 -6.17 -2.02 -21.41
CA LYS A 211 -6.75 -2.92 -22.41
C LYS A 211 -8.26 -2.97 -22.22
N ASN A 212 -8.97 -3.17 -23.30
CA ASN A 212 -10.38 -3.54 -23.22
C ASN A 212 -10.51 -5.07 -23.21
N GLU A 213 -11.61 -5.58 -22.72
CA GLU A 213 -12.02 -6.95 -23.00
C GLU A 213 -12.00 -7.21 -24.50
N GLY A 214 -11.71 -8.43 -24.92
CA GLY A 214 -11.51 -8.79 -26.32
C GLY A 214 -10.15 -8.44 -26.91
N ASP A 215 -9.37 -7.57 -26.27
CA ASP A 215 -8.04 -7.19 -26.77
C ASP A 215 -7.06 -8.38 -26.72
N THR A 216 -6.14 -8.38 -27.69
CA THR A 216 -4.99 -9.31 -27.71
C THR A 216 -3.71 -8.51 -27.58
N PHE A 217 -2.83 -8.92 -26.66
CA PHE A 217 -1.52 -8.30 -26.46
C PHE A 217 -0.42 -9.34 -26.30
N SER A 218 0.83 -8.93 -26.54
CA SER A 218 1.98 -9.80 -26.48
C SER A 218 2.76 -9.58 -25.17
N ILE A 219 3.22 -10.68 -24.58
CA ILE A 219 4.18 -10.68 -23.47
C ILE A 219 5.46 -11.35 -23.97
N THR A 220 6.60 -10.65 -23.84
CA THR A 220 7.91 -11.15 -24.22
C THR A 220 8.78 -11.30 -22.99
N PHE A 221 9.37 -12.48 -22.82
CA PHE A 221 10.38 -12.79 -21.81
C PHE A 221 11.75 -12.84 -22.46
N THR A 222 12.71 -12.09 -21.93
CA THR A 222 14.07 -12.01 -22.50
C THR A 222 15.08 -12.22 -21.38
N THR A 223 16.03 -13.17 -21.59
CA THR A 223 17.19 -13.34 -20.71
C THR A 223 18.34 -12.45 -21.15
N GLN A 224 19.17 -11.97 -20.23
CA GLN A 224 20.31 -11.11 -20.53
C GLN A 224 21.34 -11.78 -21.46
N THR A 225 21.50 -13.10 -21.33
CA THR A 225 22.37 -13.90 -22.18
C THR A 225 21.61 -15.13 -22.71
N ASN A 226 22.06 -15.68 -23.83
CA ASN A 226 21.47 -16.91 -24.34
C ASN A 226 21.51 -18.03 -23.31
N VAL A 227 20.40 -18.78 -23.21
CA VAL A 227 20.34 -19.91 -22.30
C VAL A 227 21.18 -21.09 -22.83
N SER A 228 21.91 -21.76 -21.95
CA SER A 228 22.78 -22.89 -22.32
C SER A 228 22.01 -24.22 -22.44
N SER A 229 20.82 -24.30 -21.90
CA SER A 229 19.87 -25.41 -22.01
C SER A 229 18.46 -24.81 -22.05
N ASP A 230 17.48 -25.59 -22.48
CA ASP A 230 16.10 -25.15 -22.51
C ASP A 230 15.67 -24.62 -21.13
N LEU A 231 15.17 -23.38 -21.10
CA LEU A 231 14.62 -22.75 -19.91
C LEU A 231 13.10 -22.79 -19.98
N THR A 232 12.49 -23.48 -19.02
CA THR A 232 11.03 -23.56 -18.93
C THR A 232 10.57 -23.05 -17.57
N PHE A 233 9.54 -22.19 -17.57
CA PHE A 233 8.83 -21.72 -16.37
C PHE A 233 7.41 -21.29 -16.74
N ASN A 234 6.56 -21.08 -15.72
CA ASN A 234 5.22 -20.55 -15.90
C ASN A 234 5.12 -19.13 -15.38
N PHE A 235 4.19 -18.38 -15.88
CA PHE A 235 3.75 -17.11 -15.29
C PHE A 235 2.24 -17.13 -15.06
N THR A 236 1.74 -16.21 -14.23
CA THR A 236 0.32 -16.02 -13.96
C THR A 236 -0.11 -14.61 -14.33
N LEU A 237 -1.41 -14.43 -14.56
CA LEU A 237 -2.03 -13.11 -14.78
C LEU A 237 -3.03 -12.76 -13.69
N ASN A 238 -3.30 -13.68 -12.77
CA ASN A 238 -4.35 -13.54 -11.76
C ASN A 238 -4.00 -12.45 -10.72
N LYS A 239 -4.95 -11.56 -10.49
CA LYS A 239 -4.92 -10.59 -9.41
C LYS A 239 -6.34 -10.24 -8.98
N ALA A 240 -6.63 -10.33 -7.68
CA ALA A 240 -7.96 -10.07 -7.12
C ALA A 240 -9.09 -10.82 -7.87
N SER A 241 -10.00 -10.08 -8.50
CA SER A 241 -11.09 -10.65 -9.31
C SER A 241 -10.60 -11.25 -10.63
N PHE A 242 -9.55 -10.71 -11.26
CA PHE A 242 -9.01 -11.21 -12.52
C PHE A 242 -8.41 -12.61 -12.37
N THR A 243 -8.92 -13.57 -13.10
CA THR A 243 -8.65 -15.00 -12.99
C THR A 243 -8.29 -15.66 -14.33
N THR A 244 -8.19 -16.96 -14.35
CA THR A 244 -8.00 -17.73 -15.60
C THR A 244 -9.27 -17.81 -16.46
N ALA A 245 -10.42 -17.32 -16.02
CA ALA A 245 -11.64 -17.22 -16.80
C ALA A 245 -11.58 -16.04 -17.79
N ASP A 246 -10.83 -14.99 -17.43
CA ASP A 246 -10.86 -13.69 -18.06
C ASP A 246 -9.85 -13.55 -19.20
N PHE A 247 -9.10 -14.61 -19.49
CA PHE A 247 -8.17 -14.63 -20.63
C PHE A 247 -7.97 -16.01 -21.24
N THR A 248 -7.46 -16.01 -22.47
CA THR A 248 -6.96 -17.20 -23.16
C THR A 248 -5.53 -16.96 -23.65
N GLY A 249 -4.70 -18.01 -23.67
CA GLY A 249 -3.31 -17.93 -24.12
C GLY A 249 -2.41 -18.92 -23.41
N ASN A 250 -1.16 -18.99 -23.86
CA ASN A 250 -0.18 -19.89 -23.27
C ASN A 250 0.59 -19.16 -22.16
N THR A 251 0.54 -19.67 -20.94
CA THR A 251 1.24 -19.17 -19.77
C THR A 251 2.51 -19.96 -19.42
N THR A 252 2.91 -20.89 -20.28
CA THR A 252 4.19 -21.60 -20.16
C THR A 252 5.22 -20.98 -21.11
N VAL A 253 6.33 -20.55 -20.55
CA VAL A 253 7.48 -20.02 -21.27
C VAL A 253 8.45 -21.15 -21.57
N LEU A 254 8.93 -21.24 -22.82
CA LEU A 254 10.04 -22.09 -23.23
C LEU A 254 11.03 -21.26 -24.05
N ILE A 255 12.18 -20.95 -23.48
CA ILE A 255 13.30 -20.35 -24.20
C ILE A 255 14.25 -21.50 -24.60
N PRO A 256 14.39 -21.85 -25.90
CA PRO A 256 15.23 -22.95 -26.33
C PRO A 256 16.72 -22.67 -26.11
N SER A 257 17.49 -23.70 -25.90
CA SER A 257 18.97 -23.62 -25.81
C SER A 257 19.56 -22.82 -26.97
N GLY A 258 20.45 -21.91 -26.67
CA GLY A 258 21.06 -21.01 -27.66
C GLY A 258 20.26 -19.77 -28.01
N SER A 259 19.02 -19.63 -27.47
CA SER A 259 18.17 -18.44 -27.59
C SER A 259 18.13 -17.67 -26.29
N ASN A 260 17.54 -16.47 -26.32
CA ASN A 260 17.35 -15.63 -25.13
C ASN A 260 15.95 -15.01 -25.06
N THR A 261 15.00 -15.39 -25.90
CA THR A 261 13.68 -14.76 -25.95
C THR A 261 12.56 -15.75 -26.20
N PHE A 262 11.38 -15.45 -25.65
CA PHE A 262 10.12 -16.13 -25.93
C PHE A 262 9.00 -15.09 -25.88
N THR A 263 8.06 -15.18 -26.84
CA THR A 263 6.89 -14.30 -26.90
C THR A 263 5.63 -15.16 -26.95
N THR A 264 4.63 -14.77 -26.16
CA THR A 264 3.28 -15.34 -26.20
C THR A 264 2.27 -14.23 -26.39
N ASN A 265 1.09 -14.58 -26.92
CA ASN A 265 -0.05 -13.68 -27.01
C ASN A 265 -1.11 -14.11 -26.00
N ILE A 266 -1.67 -13.13 -25.33
CA ILE A 266 -2.81 -13.26 -24.43
C ILE A 266 -3.99 -12.53 -25.05
N THR A 267 -5.14 -13.16 -25.09
CA THR A 267 -6.42 -12.58 -25.53
C THR A 267 -7.33 -12.51 -24.32
N LEU A 268 -7.80 -11.32 -24.00
CA LEU A 268 -8.78 -11.08 -22.94
C LEU A 268 -10.15 -11.59 -23.42
N VAL A 269 -10.92 -12.15 -22.51
CA VAL A 269 -12.29 -12.60 -22.79
C VAL A 269 -13.18 -11.36 -22.87
N ASP A 270 -14.09 -11.35 -23.81
CA ASP A 270 -15.14 -10.35 -23.99
C ASP A 270 -16.47 -11.09 -23.80
N ASP A 271 -17.18 -10.82 -22.72
CA ASP A 271 -18.43 -11.48 -22.40
C ASP A 271 -19.58 -10.46 -22.19
N VAL A 272 -20.53 -10.66 -21.34
CA VAL A 272 -21.69 -9.76 -21.15
C VAL A 272 -21.97 -9.51 -19.66
N LEU A 273 -21.01 -9.76 -18.82
CA LEU A 273 -21.12 -9.59 -17.37
C LEU A 273 -20.54 -8.24 -16.97
N ASP A 274 -21.28 -7.46 -16.21
CA ASP A 274 -20.74 -6.25 -15.57
C ASP A 274 -19.89 -6.68 -14.35
N GLU A 275 -18.61 -6.93 -14.57
CA GLU A 275 -17.64 -7.34 -13.55
C GLU A 275 -16.87 -6.14 -13.00
N GLY A 276 -16.96 -5.02 -13.69
CA GLY A 276 -16.21 -3.81 -13.45
C GLY A 276 -14.76 -3.89 -13.94
N ASP A 277 -14.12 -2.75 -14.06
CA ASP A 277 -12.70 -2.73 -14.44
C ASP A 277 -11.86 -3.59 -13.49
N GLU A 278 -10.97 -4.38 -14.05
CA GLU A 278 -10.08 -5.27 -13.33
C GLU A 278 -8.62 -4.93 -13.53
N VAL A 279 -7.74 -5.57 -12.80
CA VAL A 279 -6.29 -5.47 -12.98
C VAL A 279 -5.71 -6.86 -13.11
N LEU A 280 -5.09 -7.17 -14.24
CA LEU A 280 -4.23 -8.34 -14.35
C LEU A 280 -2.81 -8.02 -13.86
N GLN A 281 -2.10 -9.03 -13.35
CA GLN A 281 -0.71 -8.91 -12.92
C GLN A 281 0.15 -10.00 -13.55
N ILE A 282 1.07 -9.62 -14.43
CA ILE A 282 2.05 -10.55 -14.98
C ILE A 282 3.07 -10.88 -13.92
N LYS A 283 3.04 -12.11 -13.42
CA LYS A 283 3.93 -12.59 -12.36
C LYS A 283 4.64 -13.86 -12.77
N ILE A 284 5.97 -13.84 -12.80
CA ILE A 284 6.79 -15.01 -13.05
C ILE A 284 6.69 -16.00 -11.88
N GLY A 285 6.45 -17.26 -12.18
CA GLY A 285 6.44 -18.35 -11.21
C GLY A 285 7.85 -18.75 -10.75
N SER A 286 8.00 -20.03 -10.37
CA SER A 286 9.32 -20.55 -9.98
C SER A 286 10.24 -20.64 -11.19
N ILE A 287 11.47 -20.15 -11.02
CA ILE A 287 12.57 -20.21 -12.02
C ILE A 287 13.75 -20.97 -11.42
N PRO A 288 14.61 -21.60 -12.26
CA PRO A 288 15.84 -22.24 -11.78
C PRO A 288 16.77 -21.24 -11.11
N SER A 289 17.52 -21.70 -10.12
CA SER A 289 18.33 -20.87 -9.20
C SER A 289 19.47 -20.06 -9.88
N GLN A 290 19.83 -20.35 -11.13
CA GLN A 290 20.79 -19.58 -11.91
C GLN A 290 20.18 -18.35 -12.61
N TYR A 291 18.88 -18.11 -12.45
CA TYR A 291 18.16 -16.97 -13.03
C TYR A 291 17.64 -16.03 -11.94
N LYS A 292 17.46 -14.76 -12.29
CA LYS A 292 16.75 -13.75 -11.47
C LYS A 292 15.72 -13.00 -12.31
N ARG A 293 14.65 -12.55 -11.69
CA ARG A 293 13.66 -11.64 -12.30
C ARG A 293 14.25 -10.24 -12.25
N LEU A 294 14.40 -9.56 -13.39
CA LEU A 294 14.84 -8.16 -13.41
C LEU A 294 13.67 -7.20 -13.23
N ASN A 295 12.49 -7.61 -13.63
CA ASN A 295 11.20 -7.01 -13.29
C ASN A 295 10.16 -8.13 -13.11
N ASP A 296 9.08 -7.83 -12.42
CA ASP A 296 7.97 -8.75 -12.16
C ASP A 296 6.74 -7.93 -11.77
N ASN A 297 5.62 -8.59 -11.55
CA ASN A 297 4.39 -7.95 -11.05
C ASN A 297 3.90 -6.76 -11.90
N ILE A 298 4.07 -6.84 -13.23
CA ILE A 298 3.59 -5.79 -14.15
C ILE A 298 2.07 -5.82 -14.18
N GLU A 299 1.46 -4.70 -13.86
CA GLU A 299 0.01 -4.55 -13.80
C GLU A 299 -0.52 -3.87 -15.06
N ILE A 300 -1.64 -4.36 -15.55
CA ILE A 300 -2.38 -3.81 -16.69
C ILE A 300 -3.85 -3.77 -16.30
N ARG A 301 -4.46 -2.60 -16.43
CA ARG A 301 -5.90 -2.44 -16.25
C ARG A 301 -6.63 -3.04 -17.44
N VAL A 302 -7.66 -3.84 -17.16
CA VAL A 302 -8.64 -4.37 -18.12
C VAL A 302 -9.93 -3.60 -17.92
N ILE A 303 -10.40 -2.97 -18.96
CA ILE A 303 -11.62 -2.17 -18.96
C ILE A 303 -12.77 -3.07 -19.37
N ASP A 304 -13.74 -3.21 -18.47
CA ASP A 304 -15.03 -3.84 -18.74
C ASP A 304 -15.84 -2.95 -19.68
N ASN A 305 -16.30 -3.50 -20.77
CA ASN A 305 -17.11 -2.78 -21.77
C ASN A 305 -18.61 -3.01 -21.62
N ASP A 306 -19.04 -3.88 -20.68
CA ASP A 306 -20.42 -4.31 -20.44
C ASP A 306 -21.10 -3.60 -19.24
N PHE A 307 -20.55 -2.47 -18.83
CA PHE A 307 -21.04 -1.70 -17.68
C PHE A 307 -22.51 -1.30 -17.76
N THR A 308 -23.20 -1.35 -16.63
CA THR A 308 -24.59 -0.92 -16.51
C THR A 308 -24.72 0.60 -16.56
N VAL A 309 -25.64 1.11 -17.38
CA VAL A 309 -26.04 2.51 -17.36
C VAL A 309 -27.28 2.66 -16.51
N ALA A 310 -27.16 3.24 -15.32
CA ALA A 310 -28.32 3.64 -14.54
C ALA A 310 -28.96 4.90 -15.15
N PRO A 311 -30.29 5.05 -15.09
CA PRO A 311 -30.89 6.33 -15.44
C PRO A 311 -30.28 7.38 -14.51
N PHE A 312 -29.72 8.44 -15.11
CA PHE A 312 -29.20 9.57 -14.34
C PHE A 312 -30.28 9.95 -13.34
N GLY A 313 -29.98 9.66 -12.06
CA GLY A 313 -30.90 9.97 -10.98
C GLY A 313 -31.14 11.46 -11.00
N THR A 314 -32.03 11.80 -11.84
CA THR A 314 -32.58 13.12 -12.04
C THR A 314 -32.39 14.10 -10.92
N PRO A 315 -32.23 15.26 -11.16
CA PRO A 315 -31.85 15.99 -12.31
C PRO A 315 -30.69 16.85 -11.99
N LEU A 316 -29.82 16.94 -12.92
CA LEU A 316 -28.76 17.96 -12.87
C LEU A 316 -29.28 19.39 -12.81
N ASN A 317 -30.54 19.62 -13.06
CA ASN A 317 -31.21 20.82 -12.66
C ASN A 317 -32.01 20.47 -11.40
N PRO A 318 -31.91 21.25 -10.32
CA PRO A 318 -32.85 21.08 -9.23
C PRO A 318 -34.24 21.05 -9.84
N THR A 319 -34.77 19.86 -10.09
CA THR A 319 -36.17 19.77 -10.29
C THR A 319 -36.70 20.14 -8.92
N TYR A 320 -37.19 21.32 -8.80
CA TYR A 320 -38.10 21.68 -7.73
C TYR A 320 -39.35 20.83 -7.86
N GLY A 321 -39.16 19.54 -8.15
CA GLY A 321 -40.20 18.56 -8.24
C GLY A 321 -40.33 17.82 -6.92
N ILE A 322 -41.45 17.24 -6.70
CA ILE A 322 -41.72 16.39 -5.52
C ILE A 322 -40.81 15.17 -5.63
N VAL A 323 -39.78 15.12 -4.76
CA VAL A 323 -39.00 13.90 -4.57
C VAL A 323 -39.83 12.95 -3.69
N SER A 324 -40.12 11.75 -4.18
CA SER A 324 -40.74 10.73 -3.36
C SER A 324 -39.79 10.33 -2.25
N SER A 325 -40.19 10.55 -0.99
CA SER A 325 -39.46 10.04 0.16
C SER A 325 -39.49 8.53 0.18
N THR A 326 -38.36 7.87 0.40
CA THR A 326 -38.26 6.44 0.68
C THR A 326 -38.39 6.14 2.20
N ALA A 327 -38.47 7.18 3.03
CA ALA A 327 -38.63 7.01 4.45
C ALA A 327 -39.96 6.29 4.78
N PRO A 328 -40.00 5.44 5.82
CA PRO A 328 -41.25 4.82 6.28
C PRO A 328 -42.33 5.83 6.57
N ALA A 329 -43.58 5.45 6.39
CA ALA A 329 -44.72 6.31 6.71
C ALA A 329 -44.65 6.79 8.19
N GLY A 330 -44.75 8.10 8.38
CA GLY A 330 -44.66 8.71 9.72
C GLY A 330 -43.26 8.86 10.31
N TYR A 331 -42.20 8.55 9.54
CA TYR A 331 -40.81 8.66 10.02
C TYR A 331 -40.47 10.04 10.63
N TYR A 332 -40.98 11.10 10.05
CA TYR A 332 -40.82 12.46 10.53
C TYR A 332 -42.02 13.03 11.27
N ALA A 333 -43.03 12.22 11.64
CA ALA A 333 -44.25 12.70 12.28
C ALA A 333 -44.03 13.44 13.62
N SER A 334 -42.97 13.06 14.35
CA SER A 334 -42.59 13.71 15.61
C SER A 334 -42.06 15.13 15.45
N LEU A 335 -41.76 15.56 14.22
CA LEU A 335 -41.21 16.90 13.92
C LEU A 335 -42.29 17.93 13.67
N GLU A 336 -43.54 17.51 13.45
CA GLU A 336 -44.65 18.41 13.15
C GLU A 336 -44.87 19.47 14.23
N GLY A 337 -44.92 20.73 13.80
CA GLY A 337 -45.13 21.88 14.68
C GLY A 337 -43.92 22.30 15.53
N LEU A 338 -42.80 21.63 15.38
CA LEU A 338 -41.54 21.99 16.07
C LEU A 338 -40.73 23.02 15.28
N SER A 339 -39.95 23.82 16.00
CA SER A 339 -39.05 24.81 15.43
C SER A 339 -37.81 25.03 16.32
N GLY A 340 -36.75 25.65 15.77
CA GLY A 340 -35.54 26.00 16.51
C GLY A 340 -34.87 24.80 17.19
N ALA A 341 -34.46 24.97 18.44
CA ALA A 341 -33.76 23.94 19.20
C ALA A 341 -34.58 22.67 19.41
N ALA A 342 -35.91 22.80 19.56
CA ALA A 342 -36.80 21.65 19.75
C ALA A 342 -36.86 20.78 18.46
N LEU A 343 -36.93 21.41 17.30
CA LEU A 343 -36.85 20.70 16.01
C LEU A 343 -35.48 19.99 15.82
N LYS A 344 -34.37 20.69 16.11
CA LYS A 344 -33.04 20.10 16.05
C LYS A 344 -32.92 18.86 16.94
N GLN A 345 -33.34 18.96 18.21
CA GLN A 345 -33.25 17.82 19.12
C GLN A 345 -34.16 16.66 18.70
N ALA A 346 -35.36 16.93 18.21
CA ALA A 346 -36.26 15.89 17.73
C ALA A 346 -35.72 15.21 16.47
N LEU A 347 -35.09 15.95 15.56
CA LEU A 347 -34.41 15.40 14.37
C LEU A 347 -33.22 14.53 14.77
N GLN A 348 -32.37 14.99 15.69
CA GLN A 348 -31.27 14.22 16.24
C GLN A 348 -31.73 12.90 16.85
N ASN A 349 -32.81 12.91 17.60
CA ASN A 349 -33.41 11.70 18.21
C ASN A 349 -33.86 10.67 17.15
N ILE A 350 -34.15 11.10 15.93
CA ILE A 350 -34.48 10.21 14.81
C ILE A 350 -33.24 9.68 14.12
N ILE A 351 -32.34 10.57 13.67
CA ILE A 351 -31.21 10.21 12.80
C ILE A 351 -30.02 9.62 13.56
N ALA A 352 -29.92 9.90 14.88
CA ALA A 352 -28.84 9.42 15.74
C ALA A 352 -29.36 8.55 16.89
N ASN A 353 -30.44 7.79 16.66
CA ASN A 353 -31.01 6.88 17.65
C ASN A 353 -30.10 5.68 17.87
N PRO A 354 -29.51 5.47 19.08
CA PRO A 354 -28.59 4.39 19.35
C PRO A 354 -29.13 2.97 19.13
N ALA A 355 -30.46 2.82 19.03
CA ALA A 355 -31.10 1.54 18.73
C ALA A 355 -31.03 1.17 17.24
N VAL A 356 -30.69 2.11 16.35
CA VAL A 356 -30.70 1.92 14.89
C VAL A 356 -29.49 2.50 14.21
N VAL A 357 -28.70 3.32 14.87
CA VAL A 357 -27.48 3.92 14.34
C VAL A 357 -26.30 2.92 14.38
N HIS A 358 -25.61 2.83 13.31
CA HIS A 358 -24.41 2.00 13.17
C HIS A 358 -23.29 2.84 12.57
N ALA A 359 -22.05 2.63 13.03
CA ALA A 359 -20.87 3.21 12.46
C ALA A 359 -20.09 2.15 11.66
N HIS A 360 -19.45 2.57 10.61
CA HIS A 360 -18.43 1.81 9.89
C HIS A 360 -17.04 2.23 10.36
N ASN A 361 -16.01 1.43 10.06
CA ASN A 361 -14.67 1.94 10.13
C ASN A 361 -14.35 2.81 8.90
N TYR A 362 -13.28 3.60 8.98
CA TYR A 362 -12.94 4.53 7.91
C TYR A 362 -12.49 3.82 6.63
N GLY A 363 -11.95 2.59 6.74
CA GLY A 363 -11.57 1.78 5.60
C GLY A 363 -12.76 1.35 4.73
N ASP A 364 -13.87 0.97 5.34
CA ASP A 364 -15.07 0.52 4.62
C ASP A 364 -15.75 1.62 3.80
N ILE A 365 -15.51 2.88 4.15
CA ILE A 365 -16.05 4.02 3.40
C ILE A 365 -15.61 4.02 1.94
N ILE A 366 -14.45 3.46 1.62
CA ILE A 366 -13.98 3.34 0.23
C ILE A 366 -14.99 2.56 -0.61
N GLU A 367 -15.40 1.39 -0.14
CA GLU A 367 -16.34 0.53 -0.87
C GLU A 367 -17.78 1.11 -0.84
N ILE A 368 -18.16 1.78 0.24
CA ILE A 368 -19.42 2.49 0.32
C ILE A 368 -19.50 3.60 -0.73
N LEU A 369 -18.45 4.41 -0.89
CA LEU A 369 -18.40 5.49 -1.87
C LEU A 369 -18.35 4.98 -3.31
N LYS A 370 -17.70 3.86 -3.58
CA LYS A 370 -17.75 3.21 -4.91
C LYS A 370 -19.18 2.91 -5.36
N THR A 371 -20.10 2.71 -4.40
CA THR A 371 -21.52 2.48 -4.69
C THR A 371 -22.34 3.77 -4.57
N ALA A 372 -22.17 4.53 -3.48
CA ALA A 372 -22.98 5.73 -3.20
C ALA A 372 -22.70 6.88 -4.17
N ASP A 373 -21.44 7.05 -4.57
CA ASP A 373 -21.01 8.06 -5.53
C ASP A 373 -20.73 7.48 -6.92
N GLN A 374 -21.28 6.31 -7.25
CA GLN A 374 -21.15 5.72 -8.56
C GLN A 374 -21.61 6.69 -9.66
N ASN A 375 -20.82 6.79 -10.74
CA ASN A 375 -21.25 7.53 -11.92
C ASN A 375 -22.48 6.83 -12.54
N PRO A 376 -23.64 7.53 -12.66
CA PRO A 376 -24.84 6.90 -13.19
C PRO A 376 -24.74 6.54 -14.69
N LYS A 377 -23.71 6.97 -15.38
CA LYS A 377 -23.47 6.65 -16.79
C LYS A 377 -22.47 5.53 -17.00
N ASN A 378 -21.73 5.16 -15.95
CA ASN A 378 -20.73 4.09 -16.00
C ASN A 378 -20.50 3.53 -14.61
N SER A 379 -20.86 2.26 -14.37
CA SER A 379 -20.72 1.59 -13.07
C SER A 379 -19.25 1.40 -12.65
N ASN A 380 -18.29 1.49 -13.58
CA ASN A 380 -16.86 1.39 -13.31
C ASN A 380 -16.26 2.68 -12.71
N GLU A 381 -17.04 3.74 -12.59
CA GLU A 381 -16.57 5.06 -12.18
C GLU A 381 -17.28 5.57 -10.94
N VAL A 382 -16.59 6.40 -10.16
CA VAL A 382 -17.18 7.28 -9.15
C VAL A 382 -17.37 8.69 -9.73
N TRP A 383 -18.34 9.44 -9.22
CA TRP A 383 -18.56 10.84 -9.52
C TRP A 383 -17.87 11.71 -8.46
N LEU A 384 -16.92 12.54 -8.88
CA LEU A 384 -16.19 13.45 -8.01
C LEU A 384 -16.98 14.74 -7.81
N MET A 385 -17.26 15.08 -6.55
CA MET A 385 -18.26 16.06 -6.22
C MET A 385 -17.89 17.48 -6.63
N TYR A 386 -16.74 18.01 -6.24
CA TYR A 386 -16.35 19.41 -6.50
C TYR A 386 -15.94 19.63 -7.96
N VAL A 387 -15.18 18.71 -8.54
CA VAL A 387 -14.71 18.82 -9.92
C VAL A 387 -15.80 18.47 -10.93
N GLU A 388 -16.91 17.89 -10.51
CA GLU A 388 -18.05 17.48 -11.36
C GLU A 388 -17.60 16.60 -12.54
N GLN A 389 -16.74 15.63 -12.27
CA GLN A 389 -16.18 14.70 -13.24
C GLN A 389 -16.21 13.27 -12.71
N SER A 390 -16.20 12.32 -13.63
CA SER A 390 -16.05 10.90 -13.27
C SER A 390 -14.59 10.52 -13.18
N ARG A 391 -14.32 9.44 -12.42
CA ARG A 391 -13.01 8.78 -12.34
C ARG A 391 -13.19 7.31 -12.05
N SER A 392 -12.32 6.46 -12.61
CA SER A 392 -12.36 5.03 -12.35
C SER A 392 -12.35 4.70 -10.85
N LYS A 393 -13.13 3.72 -10.44
CA LYS A 393 -13.14 3.18 -9.07
C LYS A 393 -11.76 2.66 -8.64
N LEU A 394 -10.94 2.19 -9.61
CA LEU A 394 -9.58 1.71 -9.37
C LEU A 394 -8.57 2.84 -9.06
N GLU A 395 -8.90 4.08 -9.41
CA GLU A 395 -8.02 5.24 -9.16
C GLU A 395 -8.19 5.82 -7.75
N PHE A 396 -8.47 4.96 -6.76
CA PHE A 396 -8.43 5.36 -5.36
C PHE A 396 -6.99 5.67 -4.94
N GLN A 397 -6.81 6.72 -4.13
CA GLN A 397 -5.51 7.09 -3.57
C GLN A 397 -5.15 6.14 -2.42
N ASP A 398 -4.30 5.19 -2.69
CA ASP A 398 -3.73 4.22 -1.76
C ASP A 398 -2.29 4.55 -1.34
N THR A 399 -1.70 5.58 -1.95
CA THR A 399 -0.33 6.07 -1.70
C THR A 399 -0.33 7.57 -1.40
N GLY A 400 0.86 8.16 -1.20
CA GLY A 400 1.02 9.61 -1.01
C GLY A 400 0.66 10.46 -2.23
N ILE A 401 0.56 9.86 -3.44
CA ILE A 401 0.27 10.58 -4.69
C ILE A 401 -1.23 10.79 -4.81
N ASN A 402 -1.65 12.06 -4.91
CA ASN A 402 -3.05 12.45 -5.06
C ASN A 402 -3.44 12.88 -6.49
N THR A 403 -2.46 13.12 -7.38
CA THR A 403 -2.72 13.56 -8.76
C THR A 403 -3.32 12.41 -9.58
N GLY A 404 -4.48 12.66 -10.19
CA GLY A 404 -5.21 11.65 -10.96
C GLY A 404 -5.93 10.61 -10.12
N LYS A 405 -5.87 10.70 -8.80
CA LYS A 405 -6.52 9.80 -7.86
C LYS A 405 -7.75 10.46 -7.23
N TRP A 406 -8.66 9.63 -6.71
CA TRP A 406 -9.77 10.08 -5.87
C TRP A 406 -9.58 9.56 -4.44
N ASN A 407 -10.12 10.30 -3.47
CA ASN A 407 -10.08 9.89 -2.08
C ASN A 407 -11.38 10.28 -1.36
N ARG A 408 -11.43 10.01 -0.05
CA ARG A 408 -12.57 10.31 0.81
C ARG A 408 -12.50 11.75 1.28
N GLU A 409 -13.39 12.60 0.80
CA GLU A 409 -13.52 13.98 1.25
C GLU A 409 -14.48 14.07 2.42
N HIS A 410 -14.03 14.62 3.54
CA HIS A 410 -14.87 15.01 4.65
C HIS A 410 -15.50 16.38 4.39
N ILE A 411 -16.74 16.41 3.93
CA ILE A 411 -17.46 17.66 3.67
C ILE A 411 -17.49 18.54 4.93
N TYR A 412 -17.80 17.96 6.08
CA TYR A 412 -17.53 18.58 7.36
C TYR A 412 -16.13 18.22 7.82
N PRO A 413 -15.17 19.17 7.90
CA PRO A 413 -13.76 18.82 8.12
C PRO A 413 -13.53 18.11 9.45
N GLN A 414 -12.71 17.06 9.44
CA GLN A 414 -12.34 16.31 10.66
C GLN A 414 -11.87 17.23 11.78
N SER A 415 -10.93 18.14 11.49
CA SER A 415 -10.37 19.08 12.47
C SER A 415 -11.39 20.05 13.08
N ARG A 416 -12.51 20.28 12.40
CA ARG A 416 -13.61 21.13 12.91
C ARG A 416 -14.64 20.33 13.68
N GLY A 417 -14.83 19.05 13.31
CA GLY A 417 -15.72 18.14 14.01
C GLY A 417 -15.12 17.52 15.27
N GLY A 418 -13.80 17.56 15.41
CA GLY A 418 -13.11 16.94 16.54
C GLY A 418 -12.99 15.41 16.44
N PHE A 419 -13.12 14.83 15.22
CA PHE A 419 -13.09 13.39 14.98
C PHE A 419 -11.88 12.94 14.13
N THR A 420 -10.70 13.49 14.45
CA THR A 420 -9.46 13.21 13.69
C THR A 420 -8.93 11.79 13.88
N ASP A 421 -9.23 11.13 14.99
CA ASP A 421 -8.72 9.80 15.35
C ASP A 421 -9.87 8.82 15.56
N GLY A 422 -10.87 8.84 14.67
CA GLY A 422 -12.15 8.20 14.94
C GLY A 422 -12.16 6.69 14.81
N THR A 423 -11.68 6.13 13.70
CA THR A 423 -11.81 4.69 13.40
C THR A 423 -10.69 4.21 12.52
N GLU A 424 -10.48 2.88 12.47
CA GLU A 424 -9.46 2.25 11.67
C GLU A 424 -9.60 2.52 10.16
N SER A 425 -8.46 2.66 9.49
CA SER A 425 -8.39 2.88 8.05
C SER A 425 -8.41 1.60 7.22
N ILE A 426 -8.26 0.43 7.85
CA ILE A 426 -8.31 -0.87 7.18
C ILE A 426 -9.76 -1.36 7.16
N PRO A 427 -10.31 -1.72 5.99
CA PRO A 427 -11.65 -2.26 5.90
C PRO A 427 -11.79 -3.55 6.71
N ASP A 428 -12.90 -3.70 7.44
CA ASP A 428 -13.28 -4.94 8.12
C ASP A 428 -14.58 -5.55 7.57
N GLY A 429 -15.21 -4.85 6.63
CA GLY A 429 -16.41 -5.27 5.89
C GLY A 429 -17.64 -4.41 6.21
N ILE A 430 -18.33 -3.92 5.19
CA ILE A 430 -19.48 -3.03 5.31
C ILE A 430 -20.66 -3.59 6.12
N ASN A 431 -20.67 -4.90 6.42
CA ASN A 431 -21.66 -5.52 7.28
C ASN A 431 -21.20 -5.66 8.74
N VAL A 432 -20.00 -5.21 9.07
CA VAL A 432 -19.48 -5.15 10.44
C VAL A 432 -19.84 -3.80 11.04
N TRP A 433 -20.48 -3.82 12.20
CA TRP A 433 -21.02 -2.62 12.83
C TRP A 433 -20.24 -2.29 14.10
N LEU A 434 -19.79 -1.04 14.21
CA LEU A 434 -19.17 -0.51 15.41
C LEU A 434 -20.24 0.05 16.33
N PRO A 435 -20.11 -0.11 17.68
CA PRO A 435 -20.99 0.55 18.62
C PRO A 435 -20.87 2.08 18.51
N THR A 436 -22.01 2.78 18.44
CA THR A 436 -22.04 4.25 18.40
C THR A 436 -23.32 4.80 18.95
N ASP A 437 -23.34 6.08 19.34
CA ASP A 437 -24.53 6.87 19.73
C ASP A 437 -24.34 8.35 19.33
N ALA A 438 -25.35 9.16 19.57
CA ALA A 438 -25.37 10.58 19.25
C ALA A 438 -24.28 11.43 19.95
N ASN A 439 -23.61 10.90 20.96
CA ASN A 439 -22.54 11.58 21.70
C ASN A 439 -21.14 11.11 21.24
N ASP A 440 -21.10 10.09 20.42
CA ASP A 440 -19.84 9.58 19.86
C ASP A 440 -19.38 10.46 18.70
N ILE A 441 -18.72 11.56 19.05
CA ILE A 441 -18.18 12.53 18.07
C ILE A 441 -17.19 11.88 17.10
N LEU A 442 -16.48 10.81 17.52
CA LEU A 442 -15.50 10.13 16.68
C LEU A 442 -16.16 9.35 15.55
N ALA A 443 -17.40 8.90 15.71
CA ALA A 443 -18.15 8.23 14.64
C ALA A 443 -18.27 9.08 13.37
N GLY A 444 -18.21 10.41 13.48
CA GLY A 444 -18.18 11.32 12.34
C GLY A 444 -16.98 11.12 11.41
N HIS A 445 -15.88 10.50 11.88
CA HIS A 445 -14.74 10.17 11.03
C HIS A 445 -15.09 9.21 9.89
N ALA A 446 -16.04 8.31 10.11
CA ALA A 446 -16.46 7.28 9.15
C ALA A 446 -17.96 7.36 8.82
N ASP A 447 -18.59 8.52 8.97
CA ASP A 447 -20.00 8.71 8.63
C ASP A 447 -20.18 9.02 7.14
N ALA A 448 -20.66 8.04 6.37
CA ALA A 448 -20.84 8.14 4.93
C ALA A 448 -21.85 9.23 4.48
N HIS A 449 -22.68 9.79 5.38
CA HIS A 449 -23.60 10.86 5.01
C HIS A 449 -22.93 12.19 4.69
N HIS A 450 -21.69 12.39 5.14
CA HIS A 450 -20.90 13.58 4.81
C HIS A 450 -19.56 13.26 4.16
N LEU A 451 -19.26 12.01 3.88
CA LEU A 451 -18.10 11.59 3.11
C LEU A 451 -18.47 11.45 1.63
N ARG A 452 -17.62 11.94 0.75
CA ARG A 452 -17.84 11.89 -0.69
C ARG A 452 -16.55 11.53 -1.43
N ALA A 453 -16.69 10.90 -2.58
CA ALA A 453 -15.58 10.73 -3.50
C ALA A 453 -15.18 12.08 -4.09
N GLU A 454 -13.89 12.42 -4.01
CA GLU A 454 -13.39 13.68 -4.55
C GLU A 454 -11.99 13.53 -5.15
N ASP A 455 -11.63 14.42 -6.09
CA ASP A 455 -10.27 14.54 -6.61
C ASP A 455 -9.27 14.79 -5.48
N GLY A 456 -8.24 13.96 -5.40
CA GLY A 456 -7.28 14.03 -4.29
C GLY A 456 -6.55 15.37 -4.19
N ALA A 457 -6.22 15.99 -5.34
CA ALA A 457 -5.58 17.31 -5.35
C ALA A 457 -6.57 18.41 -4.93
N GLU A 458 -7.81 18.35 -5.40
CA GLU A 458 -8.85 19.31 -5.04
C GLU A 458 -9.25 19.18 -3.55
N ASN A 459 -9.35 17.96 -3.02
CA ASN A 459 -9.54 17.71 -1.60
C ASN A 459 -8.41 18.35 -0.78
N SER A 460 -7.16 18.16 -1.17
CA SER A 460 -6.01 18.80 -0.54
C SER A 460 -6.08 20.34 -0.59
N LEU A 461 -6.53 20.89 -1.73
CA LEU A 461 -6.72 22.35 -1.91
C LEU A 461 -7.82 22.89 -1.00
N ARG A 462 -8.93 22.18 -0.89
CA ARG A 462 -10.04 22.53 -0.01
C ARG A 462 -9.62 22.48 1.46
N SER A 463 -8.89 21.44 1.88
CA SER A 463 -8.42 21.29 3.26
C SER A 463 -9.58 21.50 4.27
N ASN A 464 -9.40 22.33 5.30
CA ASN A 464 -10.43 22.66 6.28
C ASN A 464 -11.06 24.07 6.10
N LYS A 465 -10.99 24.64 4.89
CA LYS A 465 -11.53 25.96 4.59
C LYS A 465 -13.05 25.97 4.70
N ASP A 466 -13.61 27.12 5.11
CA ASP A 466 -15.04 27.37 5.04
C ASP A 466 -15.50 27.42 3.59
N TYR A 467 -16.72 26.98 3.33
CA TYR A 467 -17.33 27.11 2.01
C TYR A 467 -17.78 28.54 1.73
N GLY A 468 -17.61 28.98 0.49
CA GLY A 468 -17.92 30.33 0.05
C GLY A 468 -16.72 31.28 0.10
N LEU A 469 -16.92 32.53 -0.25
CA LEU A 469 -15.90 33.55 -0.26
C LEU A 469 -15.77 34.22 1.13
N PRO A 470 -14.55 34.43 1.64
CA PRO A 470 -13.24 34.25 1.00
C PRO A 470 -12.62 32.83 1.12
N GLY A 471 -13.36 31.84 1.59
CA GLY A 471 -12.88 30.48 1.80
C GLY A 471 -12.75 29.65 0.54
N TYR A 472 -13.40 28.46 0.52
CA TYR A 472 -13.40 27.54 -0.63
C TYR A 472 -14.68 27.70 -1.46
N ASN A 473 -14.53 27.98 -2.76
CA ASN A 473 -15.64 28.19 -3.67
C ASN A 473 -15.69 27.20 -4.84
N GLY A 474 -14.90 26.12 -4.74
CA GLY A 474 -14.77 25.08 -5.76
C GLY A 474 -13.86 25.45 -6.93
N PRO A 475 -13.53 24.48 -7.78
CA PRO A 475 -12.73 24.71 -8.97
C PRO A 475 -13.46 25.55 -10.00
N SER A 476 -12.70 26.24 -10.82
CA SER A 476 -13.25 27.03 -11.94
C SER A 476 -13.79 26.12 -13.03
N GLY A 477 -14.90 26.52 -13.67
CA GLY A 477 -15.49 25.79 -14.79
C GLY A 477 -16.51 24.72 -14.42
N THR A 478 -16.76 24.49 -13.13
CA THR A 478 -17.83 23.63 -12.64
C THR A 478 -19.17 24.37 -12.60
N MET A 479 -20.28 23.64 -12.64
CA MET A 479 -21.62 24.23 -12.52
C MET A 479 -21.96 24.60 -11.08
N GLY A 480 -21.23 24.08 -10.10
CA GLY A 480 -21.46 24.29 -8.68
C GLY A 480 -22.68 23.54 -8.14
N SER A 481 -23.09 22.45 -8.79
CA SER A 481 -24.20 21.59 -8.37
C SER A 481 -23.96 21.00 -6.97
N TRP A 482 -22.71 20.77 -6.60
CA TRP A 482 -22.25 20.27 -5.32
C TRP A 482 -22.61 21.18 -4.12
N LYS A 483 -22.91 22.47 -4.33
CA LYS A 483 -23.19 23.41 -3.23
C LYS A 483 -24.39 23.01 -2.40
N GLY A 484 -25.40 22.41 -3.03
CA GLY A 484 -26.55 21.86 -2.34
C GLY A 484 -26.21 20.62 -1.51
N ASP A 485 -25.34 19.75 -2.04
CA ASP A 485 -24.89 18.56 -1.34
C ASP A 485 -24.05 18.92 -0.11
N VAL A 486 -23.15 19.90 -0.25
CA VAL A 486 -22.39 20.47 0.87
C VAL A 486 -23.32 21.01 1.95
N ALA A 487 -24.31 21.80 1.58
CA ALA A 487 -25.26 22.36 2.55
C ALA A 487 -25.97 21.25 3.33
N ARG A 488 -26.46 20.22 2.65
CA ARG A 488 -27.13 19.07 3.31
C ARG A 488 -26.17 18.33 4.24
N SER A 489 -24.95 18.02 3.80
CA SER A 489 -23.95 17.33 4.61
C SER A 489 -23.56 18.14 5.86
N VAL A 490 -23.35 19.45 5.71
CA VAL A 490 -23.01 20.33 6.84
C VAL A 490 -24.16 20.41 7.84
N PHE A 491 -25.42 20.53 7.37
CA PHE A 491 -26.60 20.55 8.26
C PHE A 491 -26.80 19.21 8.96
N TYR A 492 -26.51 18.09 8.29
CA TYR A 492 -26.59 16.76 8.89
C TYR A 492 -25.61 16.61 10.06
N MET A 493 -24.38 17.11 9.92
CA MET A 493 -23.32 17.01 10.93
C MET A 493 -23.43 18.06 12.04
N ALA A 494 -24.26 19.11 11.88
CA ALA A 494 -24.42 20.18 12.86
C ALA A 494 -25.37 19.80 13.99
#